data_42592b06e32170978d12729acfd93dd8
#
_entry.id   42592b06e32170978d12729acfd93dd8
#
_cell.length_a   1.000
_cell.length_b   1.000
_cell.length_c   1.000
_cell.angle_alpha   90.00
_cell.angle_beta   90.00
_cell.angle_gamma   90.00
#
_symmetry.space_group_name_H-M   'P 1'
#
loop_
_entity.id
_entity.type
_entity.pdbx_description
1 polymer ?
#
loop_
_entity_poly.entity_id
_entity_poly.type
_entity_poly.pdbx_seq_one_letter_code
_entity_poly.pdbx_strand_id
1 'polypeptide(L)'
;MSQYLETIKKIHNSSFRFVLISSGGGTNAISEILKVPGASNSVLEAYVPYAKESLDHYLLRQPDHYCSLDTTLSMAAKAYSAAKKIDTKTHPKKLLGIAVTASLATNYSKKGDHKFFIAIQTHKYSHSFSYQFTKGELSRDQEEAIVTKYIIDALSGACGINEGVQDQTPNLRIEKVKAEKSWIKLVDGKIEFISSSNQIPELIFPGSFNPLHSGHAEMSELAEKKTGLSPAYEICIQNADKPPLSYHEIQRTVLQFSQSYDWVLTKAGKF
;
A
#
# COMPACT_ATOMS: atom_id res chain seq x y z
N MET A 1 28.92 -9.37 12.28
CA MET A 1 27.51 -9.78 12.49
C MET A 1 26.61 -8.67 11.99
N SER A 2 25.44 -8.99 11.44
CA SER A 2 24.49 -7.97 11.01
C SER A 2 24.02 -7.14 12.20
N GLN A 3 24.01 -5.82 12.07
CA GLN A 3 23.47 -4.92 13.09
C GLN A 3 21.96 -5.16 13.35
N TYR A 4 21.27 -5.88 12.45
CA TYR A 4 19.83 -6.18 12.52
C TYR A 4 19.54 -7.56 13.09
N LEU A 5 20.56 -8.37 13.43
CA LEU A 5 20.43 -9.79 13.78
C LEU A 5 19.37 -10.02 14.86
N GLU A 6 19.43 -9.30 15.97
CA GLU A 6 18.51 -9.50 17.09
C GLU A 6 17.08 -9.06 16.76
N THR A 7 16.93 -7.97 16.00
CA THR A 7 15.62 -7.51 15.54
C THR A 7 14.99 -8.53 14.61
N ILE A 8 15.75 -9.05 13.64
CA ILE A 8 15.25 -10.03 12.68
C ILE A 8 14.91 -11.36 13.36
N LYS A 9 15.72 -11.82 14.32
CA LYS A 9 15.38 -13.01 15.14
C LYS A 9 14.02 -12.83 15.83
N LYS A 10 13.76 -11.65 16.42
CA LYS A 10 12.46 -11.36 17.05
C LYS A 10 11.33 -11.35 16.03
N ILE A 11 11.57 -10.83 14.81
CA ILE A 11 10.60 -10.90 13.71
C ILE A 11 10.27 -12.35 13.37
N HIS A 12 11.31 -13.21 13.18
CA HIS A 12 11.12 -14.62 12.83
C HIS A 12 10.44 -15.44 13.95
N ASN A 13 10.62 -15.04 15.19
CA ASN A 13 9.97 -15.66 16.35
C ASN A 13 8.59 -15.07 16.67
N SER A 14 8.17 -14.05 15.94
CA SER A 14 6.82 -13.48 16.09
C SER A 14 5.76 -14.35 15.43
N SER A 15 4.50 -14.06 15.72
CA SER A 15 3.37 -14.72 15.03
C SER A 15 3.00 -14.05 13.69
N PHE A 16 3.79 -13.08 13.23
CA PHE A 16 3.51 -12.36 12.00
C PHE A 16 4.20 -13.02 10.81
N ARG A 17 3.49 -13.01 9.66
CA ARG A 17 4.03 -13.45 8.37
C ARG A 17 3.78 -12.41 7.30
N PHE A 18 4.69 -12.28 6.35
CA PHE A 18 4.64 -11.19 5.39
C PHE A 18 5.11 -11.55 3.98
N VAL A 19 4.63 -10.76 3.03
CA VAL A 19 5.14 -10.66 1.65
C VAL A 19 5.85 -9.31 1.52
N LEU A 20 7.08 -9.30 1.00
CA LEU A 20 7.90 -8.11 0.82
C LEU A 20 8.21 -7.87 -0.67
N ILE A 21 7.88 -6.69 -1.16
CA ILE A 21 8.10 -6.29 -2.56
C ILE A 21 9.02 -5.08 -2.59
N SER A 22 10.09 -5.14 -3.39
CA SER A 22 11.06 -4.04 -3.50
C SER A 22 11.36 -3.70 -4.95
N SER A 23 11.32 -2.42 -5.30
CA SER A 23 11.66 -1.91 -6.64
C SER A 23 12.57 -0.68 -6.54
N GLY A 24 13.66 -0.68 -7.30
CA GLY A 24 14.61 0.44 -7.39
C GLY A 24 15.64 0.53 -6.26
N GLY A 25 15.39 -0.03 -5.07
CA GLY A 25 16.28 -0.10 -3.92
C GLY A 25 15.61 -0.80 -2.74
N GLY A 26 16.34 -1.06 -1.66
CA GLY A 26 15.86 -1.79 -0.48
C GLY A 26 15.98 -3.32 -0.59
N THR A 27 16.64 -3.83 -1.63
CA THR A 27 16.84 -5.27 -1.83
C THR A 27 17.78 -5.88 -0.78
N ASN A 28 18.66 -5.08 -0.20
CA ASN A 28 19.53 -5.51 0.89
C ASN A 28 18.75 -5.98 2.13
N ALA A 29 17.57 -5.39 2.38
CA ALA A 29 16.69 -5.85 3.46
C ALA A 29 16.23 -7.31 3.26
N ILE A 30 15.96 -7.72 2.02
CA ILE A 30 15.62 -9.11 1.70
C ILE A 30 16.76 -10.05 2.09
N SER A 31 17.99 -9.69 1.69
CA SER A 31 19.19 -10.47 2.05
C SER A 31 19.41 -10.51 3.56
N GLU A 32 19.29 -9.36 4.25
CA GLU A 32 19.44 -9.29 5.70
C GLU A 32 18.41 -10.17 6.43
N ILE A 33 17.18 -10.17 6.00
CA ILE A 33 16.09 -10.97 6.58
C ILE A 33 16.32 -12.47 6.33
N LEU A 34 16.62 -12.87 5.08
CA LEU A 34 16.68 -14.28 4.70
C LEU A 34 17.94 -14.99 5.24
N LYS A 35 19.04 -14.29 5.47
CA LYS A 35 20.27 -14.90 6.03
C LYS A 35 20.18 -15.23 7.51
N VAL A 36 19.16 -14.72 8.23
CA VAL A 36 18.95 -15.06 9.64
C VAL A 36 18.11 -16.34 9.73
N PRO A 37 18.57 -17.37 10.48
CA PRO A 37 17.81 -18.61 10.66
C PRO A 37 16.40 -18.34 11.22
N GLY A 38 15.42 -19.08 10.70
CA GLY A 38 14.00 -18.92 11.08
C GLY A 38 13.15 -18.10 10.08
N ALA A 39 13.73 -17.67 8.95
CA ALA A 39 13.02 -16.89 7.93
C ALA A 39 11.72 -17.55 7.44
N SER A 40 11.68 -18.89 7.33
CA SER A 40 10.48 -19.65 6.93
C SER A 40 9.28 -19.47 7.86
N ASN A 41 9.49 -19.01 9.10
CA ASN A 41 8.41 -18.76 10.05
C ASN A 41 7.65 -17.46 9.73
N SER A 42 8.32 -16.48 9.09
CA SER A 42 7.78 -15.14 8.91
C SER A 42 7.70 -14.70 7.45
N VAL A 43 8.64 -15.10 6.60
CA VAL A 43 8.67 -14.73 5.18
C VAL A 43 7.80 -15.68 4.37
N LEU A 44 6.80 -15.16 3.69
CA LEU A 44 5.97 -15.90 2.74
C LEU A 44 6.53 -15.83 1.32
N GLU A 45 6.89 -14.61 0.92
CA GLU A 45 7.43 -14.31 -0.41
C GLU A 45 8.23 -13.02 -0.36
N ALA A 46 9.26 -12.95 -1.19
CA ALA A 46 9.97 -11.71 -1.51
C ALA A 46 10.07 -11.57 -3.02
N TYR A 47 9.67 -10.43 -3.58
CA TYR A 47 9.62 -10.20 -5.02
C TYR A 47 10.26 -8.86 -5.38
N VAL A 48 11.03 -8.84 -6.49
CA VAL A 48 11.76 -7.65 -6.94
C VAL A 48 11.37 -7.34 -8.40
N PRO A 49 10.25 -6.63 -8.64
CA PRO A 49 9.86 -6.19 -9.98
C PRO A 49 10.70 -4.97 -10.37
N TYR A 50 11.90 -5.20 -10.91
CA TYR A 50 12.88 -4.14 -11.14
C TYR A 50 12.68 -3.39 -12.46
N ALA A 51 12.39 -4.10 -13.55
CA ALA A 51 12.04 -3.48 -14.83
C ALA A 51 10.63 -2.86 -14.75
N LYS A 52 10.39 -1.80 -15.54
CA LYS A 52 9.08 -1.14 -15.60
C LYS A 52 7.98 -2.14 -15.94
N GLU A 53 8.21 -2.93 -16.98
CA GLU A 53 7.27 -3.96 -17.45
C GLU A 53 6.98 -5.03 -16.39
N SER A 54 7.97 -5.37 -15.58
CA SER A 54 7.80 -6.29 -14.45
C SER A 54 6.91 -5.69 -13.36
N LEU A 55 7.07 -4.39 -13.07
CA LEU A 55 6.22 -3.69 -12.11
C LEU A 55 4.81 -3.46 -12.66
N ASP A 56 4.66 -3.14 -13.96
CA ASP A 56 3.37 -3.04 -14.62
C ASP A 56 2.61 -4.36 -14.56
N HIS A 57 3.30 -5.47 -14.84
CA HIS A 57 2.73 -6.81 -14.70
C HIS A 57 2.36 -7.12 -13.25
N TYR A 58 3.23 -6.78 -12.29
CA TYR A 58 2.91 -6.95 -10.87
C TYR A 58 1.67 -6.15 -10.48
N LEU A 59 1.53 -4.89 -10.91
CA LEU A 59 0.41 -4.02 -10.58
C LEU A 59 -0.83 -4.24 -11.44
N LEU A 60 -0.73 -5.02 -12.53
CA LEU A 60 -1.78 -5.19 -13.55
C LEU A 60 -2.17 -3.86 -14.22
N ARG A 61 -1.32 -2.88 -14.15
CA ARG A 61 -1.48 -1.55 -14.77
C ARG A 61 -0.16 -0.81 -14.79
N GLN A 62 -0.03 0.15 -15.69
CA GLN A 62 1.05 1.12 -15.67
C GLN A 62 0.76 2.20 -14.60
N PRO A 63 1.66 2.44 -13.63
CA PRO A 63 1.51 3.54 -12.68
C PRO A 63 1.94 4.87 -13.30
N ASP A 64 1.37 5.98 -12.83
CA ASP A 64 1.77 7.33 -13.28
C ASP A 64 3.25 7.61 -12.97
N HIS A 65 3.71 7.16 -11.81
CA HIS A 65 5.10 7.25 -11.35
C HIS A 65 5.54 5.96 -10.67
N TYR A 66 6.62 5.36 -11.17
CA TYR A 66 7.16 4.09 -10.64
C TYR A 66 7.71 4.21 -9.22
N CYS A 67 8.36 5.33 -8.88
CA CYS A 67 8.82 5.65 -7.53
C CYS A 67 7.94 6.75 -6.93
N SER A 68 6.85 6.34 -6.31
CA SER A 68 5.86 7.22 -5.67
C SER A 68 5.18 6.54 -4.49
N LEU A 69 4.58 7.35 -3.62
CA LEU A 69 3.78 6.84 -2.50
C LEU A 69 2.60 5.99 -2.98
N ASP A 70 1.87 6.46 -3.99
CA ASP A 70 0.69 5.76 -4.52
C ASP A 70 1.04 4.38 -5.09
N THR A 71 2.13 4.30 -5.85
CA THR A 71 2.64 3.02 -6.36
C THR A 71 3.03 2.08 -5.22
N THR A 72 3.71 2.61 -4.20
CA THR A 72 4.14 1.81 -3.05
C THR A 72 2.96 1.32 -2.21
N LEU A 73 1.94 2.15 -2.00
CA LEU A 73 0.69 1.77 -1.32
C LEU A 73 -0.04 0.64 -2.07
N SER A 74 -0.19 0.77 -3.39
CA SER A 74 -0.80 -0.25 -4.25
C SER A 74 0.00 -1.57 -4.20
N MET A 75 1.34 -1.50 -4.22
CA MET A 75 2.21 -2.67 -4.06
C MET A 75 2.01 -3.35 -2.70
N ALA A 76 1.96 -2.59 -1.60
CA ALA A 76 1.77 -3.13 -0.25
C ALA A 76 0.39 -3.77 -0.08
N ALA A 77 -0.67 -3.16 -0.61
CA ALA A 77 -2.02 -3.71 -0.59
C ALA A 77 -2.09 -5.03 -1.37
N LYS A 78 -1.45 -5.10 -2.54
CA LYS A 78 -1.34 -6.34 -3.32
C LYS A 78 -0.51 -7.41 -2.60
N ALA A 79 0.60 -7.04 -1.97
CA ALA A 79 1.43 -7.93 -1.16
C ALA A 79 0.62 -8.52 0.02
N TYR A 80 -0.17 -7.69 0.72
CA TYR A 80 -1.07 -8.19 1.76
C TYR A 80 -2.14 -9.15 1.23
N SER A 81 -2.70 -8.85 0.05
CA SER A 81 -3.64 -9.77 -0.60
C SER A 81 -2.98 -11.10 -0.98
N ALA A 82 -1.73 -11.06 -1.46
CA ALA A 82 -0.92 -12.26 -1.74
C ALA A 82 -0.66 -13.05 -0.46
N ALA A 83 -0.26 -12.39 0.63
CA ALA A 83 -0.05 -13.05 1.92
C ALA A 83 -1.29 -13.83 2.39
N LYS A 84 -2.48 -13.26 2.24
CA LYS A 84 -3.76 -13.94 2.58
C LYS A 84 -4.06 -15.15 1.68
N LYS A 85 -3.61 -15.13 0.42
CA LYS A 85 -3.79 -16.24 -0.52
C LYS A 85 -2.78 -17.37 -0.28
N ILE A 86 -1.54 -17.01 0.03
CA ILE A 86 -0.45 -17.96 0.28
C ILE A 86 -0.65 -18.68 1.62
N ASP A 87 -1.02 -17.94 2.65
CA ASP A 87 -1.23 -18.47 3.99
C ASP A 87 -2.67 -18.30 4.46
N THR A 88 -3.46 -19.30 4.21
CA THR A 88 -4.88 -19.36 4.61
C THR A 88 -5.09 -19.83 6.07
N LYS A 89 -4.03 -20.29 6.74
CA LYS A 89 -4.08 -20.79 8.11
C LYS A 89 -3.83 -19.71 9.14
N THR A 90 -2.93 -18.78 8.83
CA THR A 90 -2.62 -17.64 9.72
C THR A 90 -3.76 -16.63 9.69
N HIS A 91 -4.18 -16.19 10.88
CA HIS A 91 -5.25 -15.20 10.99
C HIS A 91 -4.87 -13.90 10.26
N PRO A 92 -5.74 -13.27 9.45
CA PRO A 92 -5.43 -12.06 8.66
C PRO A 92 -4.79 -10.91 9.43
N LYS A 93 -5.08 -10.78 10.74
CA LYS A 93 -4.45 -9.77 11.63
C LYS A 93 -2.94 -9.99 11.84
N LYS A 94 -2.43 -11.15 11.50
CA LYS A 94 -1.01 -11.54 11.62
C LYS A 94 -0.29 -11.61 10.28
N LEU A 95 -0.98 -11.23 9.20
CA LEU A 95 -0.41 -11.12 7.87
C LEU A 95 -0.08 -9.66 7.54
N LEU A 96 1.03 -9.44 6.84
CA LEU A 96 1.49 -8.13 6.43
C LEU A 96 1.84 -8.14 4.93
N GLY A 97 1.57 -7.05 4.25
CA GLY A 97 2.15 -6.72 2.95
C GLY A 97 3.08 -5.53 3.10
N ILE A 98 4.31 -5.65 2.64
CA ILE A 98 5.32 -4.60 2.72
C ILE A 98 5.80 -4.30 1.32
N ALA A 99 5.89 -3.03 0.98
CA ALA A 99 6.41 -2.62 -0.30
C ALA A 99 7.36 -1.44 -0.17
N VAL A 100 8.29 -1.38 -1.11
CA VAL A 100 9.30 -0.32 -1.22
C VAL A 100 9.43 0.09 -2.68
N THR A 101 9.42 1.40 -2.94
CA THR A 101 9.94 1.96 -4.19
C THR A 101 11.03 2.96 -3.87
N ALA A 102 12.15 2.89 -4.58
CA ALA A 102 13.27 3.78 -4.36
C ALA A 102 13.88 4.28 -5.67
N SER A 103 14.40 5.50 -5.61
CA SER A 103 15.17 6.15 -6.67
C SER A 103 16.46 6.66 -6.04
N LEU A 104 17.50 5.83 -6.05
CA LEU A 104 18.76 6.07 -5.36
C LEU A 104 19.82 6.66 -6.27
N ALA A 105 20.99 7.01 -5.71
CA ALA A 105 22.16 7.50 -6.43
C ALA A 105 22.52 6.58 -7.61
N THR A 106 23.00 7.17 -8.70
CA THR A 106 23.42 6.49 -9.93
C THR A 106 24.84 6.90 -10.27
N ASN A 107 25.49 6.16 -11.16
CA ASN A 107 26.81 6.48 -11.70
C ASN A 107 26.81 7.67 -12.68
N TYR A 108 25.65 8.25 -12.93
CA TYR A 108 25.47 9.48 -13.73
C TYR A 108 24.56 10.46 -12.98
N SER A 109 24.67 11.75 -13.30
CA SER A 109 23.80 12.77 -12.70
C SER A 109 22.38 12.66 -13.27
N LYS A 110 21.40 12.30 -12.43
CA LYS A 110 20.00 12.26 -12.80
C LYS A 110 19.24 13.51 -12.35
N LYS A 111 18.24 13.94 -13.13
CA LYS A 111 17.41 15.10 -12.81
C LYS A 111 16.49 14.84 -11.61
N GLY A 112 15.93 13.63 -11.48
CA GLY A 112 14.99 13.25 -10.44
C GLY A 112 15.61 13.19 -9.04
N ASP A 113 14.81 13.33 -8.00
CA ASP A 113 15.27 13.28 -6.61
C ASP A 113 15.72 11.88 -6.20
N HIS A 114 16.61 11.84 -5.21
CA HIS A 114 16.94 10.62 -4.48
C HIS A 114 15.92 10.49 -3.35
N LYS A 115 15.13 9.43 -3.37
CA LYS A 115 14.04 9.23 -2.43
C LYS A 115 13.61 7.78 -2.35
N PHE A 116 12.92 7.44 -1.29
CA PHE A 116 12.20 6.18 -1.19
C PHE A 116 10.84 6.34 -0.52
N PHE A 117 9.99 5.38 -0.79
CA PHE A 117 8.70 5.21 -0.14
C PHE A 117 8.62 3.78 0.38
N ILE A 118 8.17 3.62 1.61
CA ILE A 118 7.84 2.33 2.21
C ILE A 118 6.37 2.36 2.57
N ALA A 119 5.65 1.28 2.30
CA ALA A 119 4.28 1.11 2.74
C ALA A 119 4.08 -0.26 3.37
N ILE A 120 3.28 -0.30 4.43
CA ILE A 120 2.84 -1.53 5.08
C ILE A 120 1.32 -1.55 5.06
N GLN A 121 0.76 -2.61 4.51
CA GLN A 121 -0.65 -2.92 4.57
C GLN A 121 -0.89 -4.04 5.58
N THR A 122 -1.81 -3.80 6.51
CA THR A 122 -2.26 -4.78 7.48
C THR A 122 -3.78 -4.95 7.41
N HIS A 123 -4.35 -5.81 8.23
CA HIS A 123 -5.80 -5.93 8.39
C HIS A 123 -6.47 -4.67 8.99
N LYS A 124 -5.72 -3.87 9.77
CA LYS A 124 -6.28 -2.76 10.56
C LYS A 124 -5.84 -1.38 10.14
N TYR A 125 -4.76 -1.28 9.38
CA TYR A 125 -4.20 0.01 8.97
C TYR A 125 -3.29 -0.13 7.75
N SER A 126 -3.14 0.97 7.03
CA SER A 126 -2.01 1.19 6.12
C SER A 126 -1.07 2.21 6.75
N HIS A 127 0.23 1.96 6.67
CA HIS A 127 1.28 2.82 7.24
C HIS A 127 2.30 3.12 6.15
N SER A 128 2.64 4.38 5.95
CA SER A 128 3.57 4.80 4.92
C SER A 128 4.67 5.70 5.46
N PHE A 129 5.82 5.62 4.81
CA PHE A 129 7.02 6.39 5.10
C PHE A 129 7.56 6.93 3.78
N SER A 130 7.75 8.23 3.70
CA SER A 130 8.30 8.93 2.54
C SER A 130 9.57 9.65 2.98
N TYR A 131 10.68 9.38 2.32
CA TYR A 131 11.97 9.97 2.66
C TYR A 131 12.65 10.56 1.43
N GLN A 132 13.22 11.73 1.56
CA GLN A 132 14.01 12.39 0.52
C GLN A 132 15.44 12.62 0.98
N PHE A 133 16.40 12.11 0.20
CA PHE A 133 17.82 12.34 0.43
C PHE A 133 18.26 13.69 -0.12
N THR A 134 19.28 14.28 0.49
CA THR A 134 20.02 15.37 -0.15
C THR A 134 20.92 14.81 -1.24
N LYS A 135 20.74 15.29 -2.46
CA LYS A 135 21.54 14.81 -3.61
C LYS A 135 23.02 15.06 -3.43
N GLY A 136 23.83 14.04 -3.74
CA GLY A 136 25.28 14.13 -3.77
C GLY A 136 25.96 13.98 -2.40
N GLU A 137 25.23 13.87 -1.32
CA GLU A 137 25.80 13.67 0.01
C GLU A 137 26.19 12.20 0.26
N LEU A 138 25.43 11.26 -0.30
CA LEU A 138 25.60 9.84 -0.05
C LEU A 138 25.84 9.06 -1.34
N SER A 139 26.64 8.01 -1.23
CA SER A 139 26.78 7.00 -2.28
C SER A 139 25.52 6.13 -2.37
N ARG A 140 25.38 5.37 -3.47
CA ARG A 140 24.27 4.42 -3.63
C ARG A 140 24.22 3.39 -2.51
N ASP A 141 25.36 2.87 -2.08
CA ASP A 141 25.42 1.87 -1.02
C ASP A 141 25.02 2.45 0.35
N GLN A 142 25.37 3.72 0.61
CA GLN A 142 24.95 4.41 1.82
C GLN A 142 23.42 4.68 1.81
N GLU A 143 22.88 5.13 0.67
CA GLU A 143 21.42 5.29 0.53
C GLU A 143 20.68 3.95 0.67
N GLU A 144 21.18 2.87 0.08
CA GLU A 144 20.64 1.51 0.19
C GLU A 144 20.67 1.00 1.65
N ALA A 145 21.74 1.30 2.38
CA ALA A 145 21.83 0.95 3.80
C ALA A 145 20.77 1.67 4.64
N ILE A 146 20.48 2.93 4.34
CA ILE A 146 19.41 3.70 5.00
C ILE A 146 18.05 3.10 4.65
N VAL A 147 17.76 2.83 3.38
CA VAL A 147 16.50 2.18 2.97
C VAL A 147 16.32 0.85 3.70
N THR A 148 17.39 0.04 3.76
CA THR A 148 17.39 -1.25 4.48
C THR A 148 17.00 -1.08 5.94
N LYS A 149 17.61 -0.11 6.64
CA LYS A 149 17.29 0.22 8.02
C LYS A 149 15.81 0.54 8.19
N TYR A 150 15.30 1.45 7.39
CA TYR A 150 13.88 1.85 7.47
C TYR A 150 12.91 0.70 7.19
N ILE A 151 13.23 -0.22 6.27
CA ILE A 151 12.40 -1.42 6.02
C ILE A 151 12.35 -2.30 7.26
N ILE A 152 13.50 -2.59 7.88
CA ILE A 152 13.58 -3.45 9.06
C ILE A 152 12.89 -2.81 10.26
N ASP A 153 13.08 -1.50 10.47
CA ASP A 153 12.42 -0.76 11.55
C ASP A 153 10.90 -0.73 11.35
N ALA A 154 10.44 -0.42 10.14
CA ALA A 154 9.01 -0.42 9.82
C ALA A 154 8.37 -1.81 10.02
N LEU A 155 9.06 -2.86 9.57
CA LEU A 155 8.62 -4.25 9.74
C LEU A 155 8.56 -4.64 11.22
N SER A 156 9.60 -4.31 12.00
CA SER A 156 9.65 -4.62 13.42
C SER A 156 8.53 -3.93 14.21
N GLY A 157 8.24 -2.67 13.87
CA GLY A 157 7.11 -1.93 14.44
C GLY A 157 5.75 -2.55 14.06
N ALA A 158 5.59 -3.00 12.80
CA ALA A 158 4.37 -3.68 12.37
C ALA A 158 4.16 -5.03 13.05
N CYS A 159 5.25 -5.72 13.40
CA CYS A 159 5.23 -6.95 14.21
C CYS A 159 5.05 -6.69 15.71
N GLY A 160 5.03 -5.44 16.16
CA GLY A 160 4.90 -5.07 17.57
C GLY A 160 6.13 -5.42 18.43
N ILE A 161 7.31 -5.46 17.81
CA ILE A 161 8.58 -5.82 18.48
C ILE A 161 9.18 -4.59 19.16
N ASN A 162 9.06 -3.44 18.52
CA ASN A 162 9.49 -2.13 19.01
C ASN A 162 8.53 -1.05 18.50
N GLU A 163 8.89 0.20 18.73
CA GLU A 163 8.06 1.34 18.28
C GLU A 163 8.15 1.62 16.76
N GLY A 164 8.97 0.86 16.03
CA GLY A 164 9.16 1.02 14.59
C GLY A 164 10.09 2.18 14.26
N VAL A 165 9.81 2.88 13.17
CA VAL A 165 10.59 4.05 12.73
C VAL A 165 10.39 5.20 13.70
N GLN A 166 11.46 5.62 14.37
CA GLN A 166 11.48 6.71 15.38
C GLN A 166 12.23 7.96 14.91
N ASP A 167 12.63 7.99 13.64
CA ASP A 167 13.37 9.12 13.10
C ASP A 167 12.47 10.36 12.99
N GLN A 168 12.95 11.51 13.45
CA GLN A 168 12.27 12.80 13.42
C GLN A 168 12.94 13.80 12.46
N THR A 169 13.66 13.31 11.45
CA THR A 169 14.27 14.18 10.47
C THR A 169 13.23 14.92 9.64
N PRO A 170 13.50 16.16 9.23
CA PRO A 170 12.58 16.94 8.39
C PRO A 170 12.34 16.29 7.01
N ASN A 171 13.20 15.39 6.60
CA ASN A 171 13.13 14.69 5.32
C ASN A 171 12.21 13.45 5.34
N LEU A 172 11.72 13.06 6.51
CA LEU A 172 10.83 11.91 6.70
C LEU A 172 9.39 12.37 6.96
N ARG A 173 8.46 11.80 6.18
CA ARG A 173 7.02 11.89 6.45
C ARG A 173 6.49 10.52 6.79
N ILE A 174 5.72 10.44 7.86
CA ILE A 174 5.08 9.21 8.33
C ILE A 174 3.57 9.44 8.36
N GLU A 175 2.82 8.57 7.69
CA GLU A 175 1.36 8.64 7.69
C GLU A 175 0.76 7.27 8.01
N LYS A 176 -0.22 7.23 8.89
CA LYS A 176 -0.91 6.00 9.29
C LYS A 176 -2.40 6.20 9.23
N VAL A 177 -3.06 5.48 8.33
CA VAL A 177 -4.51 5.46 8.21
C VAL A 177 -5.04 4.18 8.85
N LYS A 178 -5.84 4.33 9.90
CA LYS A 178 -6.54 3.22 10.56
C LYS A 178 -7.82 2.92 9.79
N ALA A 179 -8.04 1.63 9.53
CA ALA A 179 -9.30 1.19 8.92
C ALA A 179 -10.48 1.43 9.86
N GLU A 180 -11.56 1.94 9.33
CA GLU A 180 -12.84 1.95 10.01
C GLU A 180 -13.38 0.53 10.21
N LYS A 181 -14.23 0.32 11.20
CA LYS A 181 -14.83 -0.99 11.46
C LYS A 181 -15.67 -1.48 10.27
N SER A 182 -16.33 -0.58 9.58
CA SER A 182 -17.09 -0.83 8.36
C SER A 182 -16.19 -1.32 7.22
N TRP A 183 -15.05 -0.67 6.99
CA TRP A 183 -14.09 -1.07 5.95
C TRP A 183 -13.52 -2.46 6.21
N ILE A 184 -13.21 -2.79 7.47
CA ILE A 184 -12.75 -4.14 7.83
C ILE A 184 -13.83 -5.17 7.54
N LYS A 185 -15.10 -4.90 7.87
CA LYS A 185 -16.21 -5.82 7.57
C LYS A 185 -16.37 -6.04 6.07
N LEU A 186 -16.24 -4.98 5.27
CA LEU A 186 -16.31 -5.07 3.80
C LEU A 186 -15.14 -5.89 3.22
N VAL A 187 -13.90 -5.60 3.65
CA VAL A 187 -12.71 -6.36 3.24
C VAL A 187 -12.81 -7.84 3.64
N ASP A 188 -13.36 -8.14 4.81
CA ASP A 188 -13.60 -9.50 5.30
C ASP A 188 -14.78 -10.20 4.59
N GLY A 189 -15.56 -9.49 3.75
CA GLY A 189 -16.76 -10.03 3.11
C GLY A 189 -17.92 -10.28 4.06
N LYS A 190 -17.97 -9.61 5.20
CA LYS A 190 -19.05 -9.69 6.20
C LYS A 190 -20.24 -8.77 5.87
N ILE A 191 -20.02 -7.80 5.02
CA ILE A 191 -21.01 -6.92 4.41
C ILE A 191 -20.66 -6.77 2.94
N GLU A 192 -21.67 -6.50 2.11
CA GLU A 192 -21.51 -6.42 0.65
C GLU A 192 -21.09 -5.03 0.21
N PHE A 193 -21.56 -3.99 0.90
CA PHE A 193 -21.26 -2.59 0.58
C PHE A 193 -21.32 -1.69 1.83
N ILE A 194 -20.84 -0.46 1.66
CA ILE A 194 -20.97 0.65 2.61
C ILE A 194 -21.46 1.85 1.80
N SER A 195 -22.58 2.45 2.22
CA SER A 195 -23.13 3.65 1.57
C SER A 195 -23.01 4.87 2.48
N SER A 196 -22.80 6.05 1.90
CA SER A 196 -22.79 7.34 2.60
C SER A 196 -24.15 7.66 3.25
N SER A 197 -25.24 7.32 2.57
CA SER A 197 -26.61 7.55 3.02
C SER A 197 -27.18 6.43 3.90
N ASN A 198 -26.43 5.36 4.15
CA ASN A 198 -26.92 4.12 4.79
C ASN A 198 -28.10 3.44 4.08
N GLN A 199 -28.38 3.82 2.83
CA GLN A 199 -29.42 3.26 1.98
C GLN A 199 -28.79 2.52 0.79
N ILE A 200 -29.55 1.62 0.18
CA ILE A 200 -29.17 0.99 -1.08
C ILE A 200 -29.41 2.00 -2.20
N PRO A 201 -28.39 2.45 -2.94
CA PRO A 201 -28.61 3.38 -4.05
C PRO A 201 -29.34 2.68 -5.19
N GLU A 202 -30.32 3.36 -5.79
CA GLU A 202 -31.07 2.87 -6.95
C GLU A 202 -30.31 3.05 -8.27
N LEU A 203 -29.38 4.01 -8.33
CA LEU A 203 -28.52 4.28 -9.47
C LEU A 203 -27.06 4.34 -9.01
N ILE A 204 -26.21 3.58 -9.68
CA ILE A 204 -24.77 3.50 -9.36
C ILE A 204 -23.96 4.05 -10.52
N PHE A 205 -22.98 4.91 -10.22
CA PHE A 205 -21.99 5.40 -11.15
C PHE A 205 -20.59 4.82 -10.78
N PRO A 206 -20.16 3.72 -11.44
CA PRO A 206 -18.90 3.07 -11.12
C PRO A 206 -17.71 3.84 -11.67
N GLY A 207 -16.61 3.92 -10.87
CA GLY A 207 -15.40 4.57 -11.33
C GLY A 207 -14.22 4.41 -10.37
N SER A 208 -13.06 4.85 -10.82
CA SER A 208 -11.85 4.92 -9.96
C SER A 208 -11.72 6.24 -9.21
N PHE A 209 -12.28 7.32 -9.77
CA PHE A 209 -12.32 8.69 -9.21
C PHE A 209 -10.98 9.14 -8.61
N ASN A 210 -9.91 9.02 -9.36
CA ASN A 210 -8.57 9.33 -8.91
C ASN A 210 -7.84 10.30 -9.87
N PRO A 211 -8.11 11.64 -9.75
CA PRO A 211 -9.10 12.28 -8.88
C PRO A 211 -10.52 12.31 -9.48
N LEU A 212 -11.50 12.71 -8.66
CA LEU A 212 -12.80 13.18 -9.14
C LEU A 212 -12.61 14.49 -9.92
N HIS A 213 -13.29 14.66 -11.07
CA HIS A 213 -13.19 15.85 -11.91
C HIS A 213 -14.55 16.24 -12.52
N SER A 214 -14.64 17.42 -13.17
CA SER A 214 -15.89 17.98 -13.71
C SER A 214 -16.62 17.01 -14.66
N GLY A 215 -15.91 16.27 -15.50
CA GLY A 215 -16.54 15.30 -16.40
C GLY A 215 -17.31 14.18 -15.68
N HIS A 216 -16.87 13.77 -14.48
CA HIS A 216 -17.65 12.85 -13.66
C HIS A 216 -18.94 13.51 -13.14
N ALA A 217 -18.85 14.76 -12.70
CA ALA A 217 -20.01 15.52 -12.23
C ALA A 217 -21.04 15.72 -13.36
N GLU A 218 -20.59 16.14 -14.53
CA GLU A 218 -21.44 16.33 -15.73
C GLU A 218 -22.15 15.03 -16.15
N MET A 219 -21.43 13.89 -16.12
CA MET A 219 -22.03 12.58 -16.40
C MET A 219 -23.09 12.19 -15.36
N SER A 220 -22.81 12.46 -14.07
CA SER A 220 -23.75 12.20 -12.98
C SER A 220 -25.03 13.04 -13.14
N GLU A 221 -24.90 14.35 -13.40
CA GLU A 221 -26.02 15.25 -13.65
C GLU A 221 -26.86 14.82 -14.87
N LEU A 222 -26.20 14.37 -15.94
CA LEU A 222 -26.88 13.89 -17.13
C LEU A 222 -27.66 12.59 -16.83
N ALA A 223 -27.09 11.68 -16.06
CA ALA A 223 -27.74 10.45 -15.64
C ALA A 223 -28.98 10.77 -14.78
N GLU A 224 -28.85 11.67 -13.81
CA GLU A 224 -29.95 12.12 -12.96
C GLU A 224 -31.09 12.76 -13.78
N LYS A 225 -30.76 13.67 -14.71
CA LYS A 225 -31.77 14.27 -15.63
C LYS A 225 -32.51 13.26 -16.47
N LYS A 226 -31.85 12.16 -16.87
CA LYS A 226 -32.45 11.12 -17.71
C LYS A 226 -33.28 10.10 -16.94
N THR A 227 -32.91 9.79 -15.74
CA THR A 227 -33.49 8.70 -14.94
C THR A 227 -34.44 9.21 -13.85
N GLY A 228 -34.27 10.46 -13.42
CA GLY A 228 -34.91 11.01 -12.22
C GLY A 228 -34.32 10.47 -10.90
N LEU A 229 -33.21 9.73 -10.96
CA LEU A 229 -32.55 9.13 -9.82
C LEU A 229 -31.19 9.77 -9.61
N SER A 230 -30.86 10.11 -8.36
CA SER A 230 -29.53 10.63 -8.01
C SER A 230 -28.49 9.50 -7.97
N PRO A 231 -27.41 9.56 -8.76
CA PRO A 231 -26.41 8.51 -8.79
C PRO A 231 -25.53 8.51 -7.55
N ALA A 232 -25.27 7.33 -6.97
CA ALA A 232 -24.20 7.13 -6.00
C ALA A 232 -22.90 6.69 -6.71
N TYR A 233 -21.77 7.33 -6.37
CA TYR A 233 -20.46 7.00 -6.94
C TYR A 233 -19.92 5.72 -6.33
N GLU A 234 -19.76 4.68 -7.14
CA GLU A 234 -19.29 3.38 -6.68
C GLU A 234 -17.78 3.26 -6.79
N ILE A 235 -17.15 2.90 -5.67
CA ILE A 235 -15.72 2.68 -5.54
C ILE A 235 -15.51 1.21 -5.17
N CYS A 236 -15.03 0.42 -6.12
CA CYS A 236 -14.67 -0.97 -5.85
C CYS A 236 -13.31 -1.05 -5.17
N ILE A 237 -13.29 -1.47 -3.88
CA ILE A 237 -12.05 -1.56 -3.09
C ILE A 237 -11.18 -2.77 -3.45
N GLN A 238 -11.73 -3.76 -4.14
CA GLN A 238 -11.01 -4.95 -4.58
C GLN A 238 -11.56 -5.42 -5.92
N ASN A 239 -10.86 -5.10 -6.99
CA ASN A 239 -11.16 -5.51 -8.36
C ASN A 239 -10.25 -6.70 -8.78
N ALA A 240 -10.70 -7.49 -9.77
CA ALA A 240 -9.89 -8.58 -10.35
C ALA A 240 -8.70 -8.05 -11.16
N ASP A 241 -8.87 -6.91 -11.82
CA ASP A 241 -7.94 -6.33 -12.79
C ASP A 241 -7.05 -5.22 -12.22
N LYS A 242 -7.13 -4.94 -10.93
CA LYS A 242 -6.34 -3.90 -10.24
C LYS A 242 -5.91 -4.37 -8.85
N PRO A 243 -4.80 -3.83 -8.31
CA PRO A 243 -4.48 -4.02 -6.90
C PRO A 243 -5.64 -3.58 -6.00
N PRO A 244 -5.86 -4.24 -4.86
CA PRO A 244 -6.79 -3.74 -3.86
C PRO A 244 -6.37 -2.34 -3.40
N LEU A 245 -7.34 -1.49 -3.07
CA LEU A 245 -7.06 -0.18 -2.51
C LEU A 245 -6.50 -0.31 -1.09
N SER A 246 -5.45 0.45 -0.80
CA SER A 246 -4.97 0.67 0.57
C SER A 246 -5.97 1.53 1.35
N TYR A 247 -5.87 1.54 2.70
CA TYR A 247 -6.74 2.41 3.49
C TYR A 247 -6.44 3.90 3.28
N HIS A 248 -5.24 4.28 2.86
CA HIS A 248 -4.95 5.64 2.42
C HIS A 248 -5.75 6.00 1.16
N GLU A 249 -5.76 5.11 0.17
CA GLU A 249 -6.51 5.33 -1.07
C GLU A 249 -8.01 5.38 -0.81
N ILE A 250 -8.55 4.46 0.01
CA ILE A 250 -9.97 4.47 0.39
C ILE A 250 -10.33 5.79 1.06
N GLN A 251 -9.57 6.21 2.09
CA GLN A 251 -9.82 7.46 2.80
C GLN A 251 -9.77 8.66 1.87
N ARG A 252 -8.73 8.78 1.05
CA ARG A 252 -8.56 9.88 0.10
C ARG A 252 -9.71 9.94 -0.91
N THR A 253 -10.14 8.79 -1.43
CA THR A 253 -11.22 8.75 -2.41
C THR A 253 -12.56 9.11 -1.77
N VAL A 254 -12.88 8.56 -0.61
CA VAL A 254 -14.12 8.88 0.12
C VAL A 254 -14.20 10.35 0.48
N LEU A 255 -13.10 10.97 0.91
CA LEU A 255 -13.05 12.39 1.26
C LEU A 255 -13.39 13.33 0.10
N GLN A 256 -13.21 12.91 -1.16
CA GLN A 256 -13.60 13.71 -2.34
C GLN A 256 -15.11 13.89 -2.47
N PHE A 257 -15.90 12.95 -1.93
CA PHE A 257 -17.36 12.95 -2.05
C PHE A 257 -18.07 13.54 -0.83
N SER A 258 -17.37 13.75 0.27
CA SER A 258 -17.89 13.88 1.64
C SER A 258 -18.93 14.99 1.91
N GLN A 259 -19.23 15.86 0.94
CA GLN A 259 -20.23 16.94 1.14
C GLN A 259 -21.17 17.17 -0.06
N SER A 260 -20.92 16.54 -1.20
CA SER A 260 -21.59 16.91 -2.45
C SER A 260 -22.25 15.74 -3.18
N TYR A 261 -21.80 14.53 -2.92
CA TYR A 261 -22.22 13.36 -3.69
C TYR A 261 -22.39 12.13 -2.78
N ASP A 262 -23.42 11.34 -3.03
CA ASP A 262 -23.53 10.02 -2.42
C ASP A 262 -22.49 9.08 -3.01
N TRP A 263 -21.92 8.23 -2.16
CA TRP A 263 -20.93 7.23 -2.56
C TRP A 263 -21.23 5.87 -1.95
N VAL A 264 -20.73 4.84 -2.60
CA VAL A 264 -20.81 3.47 -2.13
C VAL A 264 -19.45 2.78 -2.31
N LEU A 265 -18.96 2.13 -1.27
CA LEU A 265 -17.82 1.23 -1.32
C LEU A 265 -18.32 -0.19 -1.53
N THR A 266 -17.76 -0.90 -2.49
CA THR A 266 -18.08 -2.31 -2.78
C THR A 266 -16.80 -3.16 -2.83
N LYS A 267 -17.01 -4.48 -2.82
CA LYS A 267 -15.97 -5.48 -3.09
C LYS A 267 -16.36 -6.36 -4.29
N ALA A 268 -17.31 -5.91 -5.09
CA ALA A 268 -17.76 -6.63 -6.27
C ALA A 268 -16.67 -6.60 -7.34
N GLY A 269 -16.00 -7.73 -7.58
CA GLY A 269 -14.91 -7.81 -8.54
C GLY A 269 -15.32 -7.80 -10.01
N LYS A 270 -16.61 -7.94 -10.30
CA LYS A 270 -17.24 -7.86 -11.63
C LYS A 270 -18.69 -7.38 -11.45
N PHE A 271 -19.19 -6.64 -12.42
CA PHE A 271 -20.60 -6.31 -12.57
C PHE A 271 -21.32 -7.46 -13.24
#